data_1844296e6a84437cc3024eb550398498
#
_entry.id   1844296e6a84437cc3024eb550398498
#
_cell.length_a   1.000
_cell.length_b   1.000
_cell.length_c   1.000
_cell.angle_alpha   90.00
_cell.angle_beta   90.00
_cell.angle_gamma   90.00
#
_symmetry.space_group_name_H-M   'P 1'
#
loop_
_entity.id
_entity.type
_entity.pdbx_description
1 polymer ?
#
loop_
_entity_poly.entity_id
_entity_poly.type
_entity_poly.pdbx_seq_one_letter_code
_entity_poly.pdbx_strand_id
1 'polypeptide(L)'
;GKSLGTIQNLKNSSSKLNAKQTTELLTALKDHADIQFISGQFKRYISDKGATAAMLKMDEFQQRLNTPSALVRQGQEKRAVLAPQAAPKIDAVKINNRKMVDLQRGEKNFDNVLTLLRQSNGTNENADNYCSALHQDEGWSGLITQYPLTKGKVLAETICIMAAYQHYNYYAVMDEKLSKVEQVLASQY
;
A
#
# COMPACT_ATOMS: atom_id res chain seq x y z
N GLY A 1 5.87 -35.48 12.71
CA GLY A 1 5.30 -34.53 11.76
C GLY A 1 5.91 -34.67 10.37
N LYS A 2 5.19 -34.31 9.35
CA LYS A 2 5.66 -34.31 7.95
C LYS A 2 6.31 -32.97 7.64
N SER A 3 7.54 -33.00 7.09
CA SER A 3 8.18 -31.76 6.59
C SER A 3 7.60 -31.36 5.24
N LEU A 4 7.23 -30.10 5.08
CA LEU A 4 6.82 -29.50 3.80
C LEU A 4 8.00 -28.93 3.02
N GLY A 5 9.23 -29.09 3.53
CA GLY A 5 10.47 -28.63 2.93
C GLY A 5 10.98 -27.32 3.54
N THR A 6 12.07 -26.83 2.97
CA THR A 6 12.76 -25.61 3.43
C THR A 6 12.41 -24.43 2.54
N ILE A 7 12.13 -23.29 3.15
CA ILE A 7 11.97 -22.02 2.44
C ILE A 7 13.33 -21.33 2.43
N GLN A 8 13.84 -21.06 1.25
CA GLN A 8 15.10 -20.32 1.12
C GLN A 8 14.88 -18.84 1.38
N ASN A 9 15.70 -18.27 2.26
CA ASN A 9 15.71 -16.84 2.49
C ASN A 9 16.52 -16.17 1.36
N LEU A 10 15.83 -15.50 0.45
CA LEU A 10 16.47 -14.78 -0.63
C LEU A 10 16.96 -13.43 -0.09
N LYS A 11 18.28 -13.18 -0.16
CA LYS A 11 18.85 -11.86 0.18
C LYS A 11 18.11 -10.79 -0.60
N ASN A 12 17.53 -9.82 0.11
CA ASN A 12 16.79 -8.67 -0.43
C ASN A 12 15.40 -8.96 -1.04
N SER A 13 14.78 -10.11 -0.79
CA SER A 13 13.41 -10.37 -1.21
C SER A 13 12.64 -11.19 -0.17
N SER A 14 11.31 -11.09 -0.19
CA SER A 14 10.47 -11.93 0.66
C SER A 14 10.59 -13.39 0.27
N SER A 15 10.76 -14.27 1.26
CA SER A 15 10.77 -15.72 1.07
C SER A 15 9.44 -16.20 0.47
N LYS A 16 9.49 -17.12 -0.50
CA LYS A 16 8.29 -17.62 -1.19
C LYS A 16 8.20 -19.13 -1.08
N LEU A 17 6.99 -19.63 -0.89
CA LEU A 17 6.68 -21.04 -1.04
C LEU A 17 6.67 -21.41 -2.54
N ASN A 18 7.19 -22.56 -2.90
CA ASN A 18 6.99 -23.11 -4.24
C ASN A 18 5.56 -23.70 -4.38
N ALA A 19 5.15 -24.07 -5.60
CA ALA A 19 3.82 -24.58 -5.87
C ALA A 19 3.45 -25.82 -5.04
N LYS A 20 4.39 -26.76 -4.87
CA LYS A 20 4.19 -27.96 -4.06
C LYS A 20 3.98 -27.61 -2.59
N GLN A 21 4.84 -26.77 -2.02
CA GLN A 21 4.72 -26.30 -0.64
C GLN A 21 3.41 -25.55 -0.41
N THR A 22 3.00 -24.73 -1.36
CA THR A 22 1.71 -24.02 -1.29
C THR A 22 0.54 -24.99 -1.25
N THR A 23 0.51 -25.99 -2.13
CA THR A 23 -0.54 -26.99 -2.16
C THR A 23 -0.62 -27.81 -0.87
N GLU A 24 0.54 -28.26 -0.38
CA GLU A 24 0.62 -29.02 0.86
C GLU A 24 0.23 -28.18 2.09
N LEU A 25 0.61 -26.90 2.15
CA LEU A 25 0.17 -25.98 3.20
C LEU A 25 -1.34 -25.75 3.18
N LEU A 26 -1.94 -25.51 2.01
CA LEU A 26 -3.39 -25.37 1.88
C LEU A 26 -4.14 -26.63 2.29
N THR A 27 -3.59 -27.80 1.97
CA THR A 27 -4.16 -29.09 2.41
C THR A 27 -4.09 -29.21 3.93
N ALA A 28 -2.92 -28.92 4.52
CA ALA A 28 -2.74 -28.99 5.98
C ALA A 28 -3.69 -28.05 6.73
N LEU A 29 -3.93 -26.83 6.20
CA LEU A 29 -4.88 -25.87 6.76
C LEU A 29 -6.34 -26.37 6.69
N LYS A 30 -6.70 -27.11 5.63
CA LYS A 30 -8.05 -27.72 5.51
C LYS A 30 -8.24 -28.88 6.47
N ASP A 31 -7.17 -29.67 6.65
CA ASP A 31 -7.19 -30.89 7.45
C ASP A 31 -6.96 -30.62 8.94
N HIS A 32 -6.96 -29.36 9.35
CA HIS A 32 -6.73 -28.92 10.74
C HIS A 32 -5.43 -29.44 11.34
N ALA A 33 -4.37 -29.49 10.54
CA ALA A 33 -3.06 -29.94 11.00
C ALA A 33 -2.32 -28.84 11.75
N ASP A 34 -1.51 -29.25 12.72
CA ASP A 34 -0.57 -28.34 13.38
C ASP A 34 0.56 -27.94 12.44
N ILE A 35 0.56 -26.67 12.00
CA ILE A 35 1.54 -26.13 11.07
C ILE A 35 2.55 -25.28 11.81
N GLN A 36 3.83 -25.58 11.61
CA GLN A 36 4.95 -24.87 12.24
C GLN A 36 5.95 -24.36 11.21
N PHE A 37 6.39 -23.12 11.39
CA PHE A 37 7.59 -22.60 10.75
C PHE A 37 8.73 -22.63 11.77
N ILE A 38 9.86 -23.20 11.36
CA ILE A 38 11.03 -23.39 12.22
C ILE A 38 12.22 -22.67 11.58
N SER A 39 12.88 -21.81 12.34
CA SER A 39 14.13 -21.17 11.96
C SER A 39 15.12 -21.23 13.12
N GLY A 40 16.09 -22.14 13.04
CA GLY A 40 16.97 -22.45 14.18
C GLY A 40 16.16 -22.92 15.39
N GLN A 41 16.26 -22.22 16.50
CA GLN A 41 15.45 -22.49 17.71
C GLN A 41 14.09 -21.80 17.73
N PHE A 42 13.79 -20.93 16.79
CA PHE A 42 12.52 -20.23 16.73
C PHE A 42 11.45 -21.07 16.06
N LYS A 43 10.30 -21.21 16.72
CA LYS A 43 9.11 -21.89 16.19
C LYS A 43 7.95 -20.91 16.17
N ARG A 44 7.21 -20.90 15.08
CA ARG A 44 5.97 -20.14 14.91
C ARG A 44 4.88 -21.04 14.38
N TYR A 45 3.71 -20.96 14.99
CA TYR A 45 2.54 -21.74 14.61
C TYR A 45 1.63 -20.88 13.72
N ILE A 46 1.03 -21.52 12.73
CA ILE A 46 -0.05 -20.92 11.97
C ILE A 46 -1.37 -21.51 12.46
N SER A 47 -2.31 -20.64 12.79
CA SER A 47 -3.68 -21.05 13.11
C SER A 47 -4.42 -21.42 11.83
N ASP A 48 -5.11 -22.56 11.85
CA ASP A 48 -6.04 -23.01 10.81
C ASP A 48 -7.45 -22.44 10.98
N LYS A 49 -7.73 -21.74 12.12
CA LYS A 49 -9.05 -21.21 12.45
C LYS A 49 -9.55 -20.27 11.35
N GLY A 50 -10.68 -20.68 10.73
CA GLY A 50 -11.30 -19.93 9.64
C GLY A 50 -10.67 -20.15 8.27
N ALA A 51 -9.57 -20.91 8.14
CA ALA A 51 -8.88 -21.13 6.86
C ALA A 51 -9.80 -21.75 5.80
N THR A 52 -10.55 -22.81 6.15
CA THR A 52 -11.50 -23.46 5.24
C THR A 52 -12.61 -22.50 4.81
N ALA A 53 -13.14 -21.69 5.71
CA ALA A 53 -14.18 -20.70 5.39
C ALA A 53 -13.63 -19.62 4.43
N ALA A 54 -12.42 -19.13 4.67
CA ALA A 54 -11.77 -18.16 3.79
C ALA A 54 -11.53 -18.76 2.39
N MET A 55 -11.01 -19.98 2.30
CA MET A 55 -10.80 -20.66 1.02
C MET A 55 -12.11 -20.92 0.26
N LEU A 56 -13.20 -21.29 0.98
CA LEU A 56 -14.52 -21.43 0.37
C LEU A 56 -15.03 -20.11 -0.19
N LYS A 57 -14.82 -19.00 0.54
CA LYS A 57 -15.22 -17.67 0.07
C LYS A 57 -14.40 -17.22 -1.14
N MET A 58 -13.12 -17.57 -1.20
CA MET A 58 -12.31 -17.35 -2.39
C MET A 58 -12.81 -18.15 -3.59
N ASP A 59 -13.14 -19.44 -3.38
CA ASP A 59 -13.68 -20.30 -4.44
C ASP A 59 -15.04 -19.76 -4.97
N GLU A 60 -15.90 -19.29 -4.08
CA GLU A 60 -17.16 -18.66 -4.43
C GLU A 60 -16.95 -17.37 -5.25
N PHE A 61 -16.13 -16.48 -4.75
CA PHE A 61 -15.83 -15.19 -5.41
C PHE A 61 -15.26 -15.38 -6.82
N GLN A 62 -14.36 -16.37 -6.99
CA GLN A 62 -13.75 -16.70 -8.27
C GLN A 62 -14.60 -17.62 -9.14
N GLN A 63 -15.81 -17.97 -8.71
CA GLN A 63 -16.75 -18.86 -9.42
C GLN A 63 -16.15 -20.24 -9.74
N ARG A 64 -15.28 -20.75 -8.88
CA ARG A 64 -14.63 -22.06 -9.11
C ARG A 64 -15.11 -23.18 -8.21
N LEU A 65 -16.16 -22.98 -7.40
CA LEU A 65 -16.80 -24.06 -6.65
C LEU A 65 -17.21 -25.19 -7.60
N ASN A 66 -17.02 -26.43 -7.16
CA ASN A 66 -17.29 -27.67 -7.90
C ASN A 66 -16.46 -27.85 -9.19
N THR A 67 -15.48 -27.00 -9.44
CA THR A 67 -14.52 -27.20 -10.53
C THR A 67 -13.27 -27.94 -10.04
N PRO A 68 -12.45 -28.53 -10.94
CA PRO A 68 -11.18 -29.16 -10.54
C PRO A 68 -10.18 -28.21 -9.89
N SER A 69 -10.32 -26.89 -10.09
CA SER A 69 -9.43 -25.86 -9.56
C SER A 69 -9.86 -25.29 -8.21
N ALA A 70 -11.01 -25.72 -7.67
CA ALA A 70 -11.46 -25.28 -6.36
C ALA A 70 -10.48 -25.68 -5.24
N LEU A 71 -10.31 -24.83 -4.25
CA LEU A 71 -9.43 -25.10 -3.10
C LEU A 71 -10.06 -26.08 -2.12
N VAL A 72 -11.40 -25.99 -1.92
CA VAL A 72 -12.11 -26.77 -0.91
C VAL A 72 -13.11 -27.73 -1.55
N ARG A 73 -14.09 -27.20 -2.27
CA ARG A 73 -15.14 -28.02 -2.92
C ARG A 73 -14.76 -28.28 -4.37
N GLN A 74 -13.85 -29.24 -4.56
CA GLN A 74 -13.49 -29.70 -5.89
C GLN A 74 -14.61 -30.55 -6.50
N GLY A 75 -14.73 -30.47 -7.82
CA GLY A 75 -15.69 -31.22 -8.60
C GLY A 75 -15.31 -31.27 -10.08
N GLN A 76 -16.21 -31.74 -10.93
CA GLN A 76 -15.95 -31.93 -12.36
C GLN A 76 -16.62 -30.87 -13.26
N GLU A 77 -17.19 -29.83 -12.67
CA GLU A 77 -17.87 -28.81 -13.45
C GLU A 77 -16.85 -28.05 -14.33
N LYS A 78 -17.13 -28.01 -15.62
CA LYS A 78 -16.35 -27.26 -16.61
C LYS A 78 -16.99 -25.88 -16.78
N ARG A 79 -16.64 -24.94 -15.94
CA ARG A 79 -17.03 -23.54 -16.11
C ARG A 79 -15.79 -22.65 -16.18
N ALA A 80 -15.94 -21.48 -16.81
CA ALA A 80 -14.89 -20.49 -16.78
C ALA A 80 -14.69 -19.97 -15.36
N VAL A 81 -13.48 -20.06 -14.86
CA VAL A 81 -13.08 -19.40 -13.62
C VAL A 81 -12.81 -17.94 -13.94
N LEU A 82 -13.27 -17.03 -13.08
CA LEU A 82 -12.99 -15.60 -13.27
C LEU A 82 -11.48 -15.36 -13.32
N ALA A 83 -11.05 -14.75 -14.40
CA ALA A 83 -9.66 -14.28 -14.48
C ALA A 83 -9.41 -13.20 -13.44
N PRO A 84 -8.17 -13.06 -12.93
CA PRO A 84 -7.80 -11.92 -12.11
C PRO A 84 -8.18 -10.62 -12.81
N GLN A 85 -8.78 -9.70 -12.07
CA GLN A 85 -9.09 -8.38 -12.63
C GLN A 85 -7.77 -7.73 -13.07
N ALA A 86 -7.72 -7.29 -14.33
CA ALA A 86 -6.57 -6.56 -14.83
C ALA A 86 -6.38 -5.28 -14.02
N ALA A 87 -5.15 -4.96 -13.70
CA ALA A 87 -4.84 -3.68 -13.07
C ALA A 87 -5.32 -2.53 -13.98
N PRO A 88 -5.92 -1.48 -13.42
CA PRO A 88 -6.36 -0.35 -14.21
C PRO A 88 -5.15 0.26 -14.94
N LYS A 89 -5.32 0.46 -16.26
CA LYS A 89 -4.31 1.13 -17.05
C LYS A 89 -4.44 2.63 -16.86
N ILE A 90 -3.42 3.24 -16.28
CA ILE A 90 -3.34 4.69 -16.12
C ILE A 90 -2.48 5.24 -17.25
N ASP A 91 -3.08 6.02 -18.14
CA ASP A 91 -2.36 6.72 -19.20
C ASP A 91 -1.75 8.00 -18.60
N ALA A 92 -0.54 7.85 -18.05
CA ALA A 92 0.18 8.97 -17.46
C ALA A 92 0.77 9.88 -18.57
N VAL A 93 0.61 11.19 -18.37
CA VAL A 93 1.25 12.17 -19.25
C VAL A 93 2.78 12.10 -19.05
N LYS A 94 3.53 12.14 -20.15
CA LYS A 94 4.99 12.17 -20.08
C LYS A 94 5.46 13.50 -19.47
N ILE A 95 6.32 13.41 -18.46
CA ILE A 95 7.03 14.55 -17.88
C ILE A 95 8.51 14.44 -18.24
N ASN A 96 9.12 15.58 -18.59
CA ASN A 96 10.52 15.63 -19.01
C ASN A 96 11.50 15.56 -17.82
N ASN A 97 11.09 16.10 -16.69
CA ASN A 97 11.88 16.06 -15.45
C ASN A 97 11.14 15.23 -14.40
N ARG A 98 11.79 14.18 -13.90
CA ARG A 98 11.26 13.30 -12.84
C ARG A 98 12.03 13.41 -11.53
N LYS A 99 12.93 14.37 -11.41
CA LYS A 99 13.74 14.55 -10.21
C LYS A 99 12.88 15.15 -9.11
N MET A 100 12.65 14.38 -8.07
CA MET A 100 12.08 14.88 -6.82
C MET A 100 13.05 15.85 -6.16
N VAL A 101 12.52 16.83 -5.46
CA VAL A 101 13.28 17.78 -4.65
C VAL A 101 12.67 17.81 -3.26
N ASP A 102 13.48 17.48 -2.27
CA ASP A 102 13.11 17.60 -0.88
C ASP A 102 13.54 18.98 -0.36
N LEU A 103 12.59 19.69 0.20
CA LEU A 103 12.86 20.93 0.94
C LEU A 103 12.79 20.61 2.42
N GLN A 104 13.87 20.87 3.13
CA GLN A 104 13.95 20.74 4.58
C GLN A 104 13.89 22.10 5.26
N ARG A 105 13.50 22.12 6.52
CA ARG A 105 13.48 23.33 7.35
C ARG A 105 14.87 23.97 7.34
N GLY A 106 14.91 25.27 7.10
CA GLY A 106 16.15 26.06 6.98
C GLY A 106 16.71 26.14 5.55
N GLU A 107 16.16 25.39 4.58
CA GLU A 107 16.55 25.52 3.19
C GLU A 107 15.80 26.65 2.48
N LYS A 108 16.42 27.15 1.41
CA LYS A 108 15.80 28.17 0.57
C LYS A 108 14.44 27.68 0.04
N ASN A 109 13.45 28.53 0.08
CA ASN A 109 12.08 28.32 -0.33
C ASN A 109 11.22 27.47 0.64
N PHE A 110 11.78 26.78 1.63
CA PHE A 110 10.99 25.97 2.57
C PHE A 110 9.92 26.82 3.27
N ASP A 111 10.31 27.92 3.90
CA ASP A 111 9.39 28.76 4.68
C ASP A 111 8.30 29.40 3.81
N ASN A 112 8.66 29.78 2.58
CA ASN A 112 7.71 30.31 1.62
C ASN A 112 6.65 29.24 1.23
N VAL A 113 7.11 28.04 0.86
CA VAL A 113 6.22 26.94 0.48
C VAL A 113 5.35 26.52 1.67
N LEU A 114 5.94 26.39 2.86
CA LEU A 114 5.18 26.06 4.07
C LEU A 114 4.08 27.10 4.36
N THR A 115 4.40 28.38 4.21
CA THR A 115 3.42 29.48 4.38
C THR A 115 2.27 29.34 3.40
N LEU A 116 2.54 29.07 2.13
CA LEU A 116 1.52 28.89 1.11
C LEU A 116 0.66 27.64 1.37
N LEU A 117 1.26 26.55 1.81
CA LEU A 117 0.53 25.34 2.18
C LEU A 117 -0.36 25.58 3.40
N ARG A 118 0.13 26.29 4.42
CA ARG A 118 -0.68 26.72 5.59
C ARG A 118 -1.88 27.58 5.19
N GLN A 119 -1.67 28.53 4.33
CA GLN A 119 -2.76 29.39 3.80
C GLN A 119 -3.80 28.59 3.02
N SER A 120 -3.36 27.65 2.17
CA SER A 120 -4.24 26.82 1.37
C SER A 120 -4.98 25.75 2.19
N ASN A 121 -4.40 25.31 3.32
CA ASN A 121 -5.03 24.37 4.25
C ASN A 121 -6.15 25.05 5.07
N GLY A 122 -6.06 26.35 5.29
CA GLY A 122 -7.02 27.10 6.09
C GLY A 122 -6.91 26.80 7.60
N THR A 123 -7.91 27.24 8.34
CA THR A 123 -7.96 27.12 9.82
C THR A 123 -9.14 26.29 10.32
N ASN A 124 -9.95 25.74 9.43
CA ASN A 124 -11.10 24.93 9.81
C ASN A 124 -10.67 23.48 10.11
N GLU A 125 -10.50 23.16 11.37
CA GLU A 125 -10.09 21.83 11.85
C GLU A 125 -11.09 20.70 11.52
N ASN A 126 -12.31 21.04 11.17
CA ASN A 126 -13.35 20.08 10.77
C ASN A 126 -13.42 19.89 9.25
N ALA A 127 -12.56 20.53 8.48
CA ALA A 127 -12.53 20.31 7.04
C ALA A 127 -11.89 18.95 6.70
N ASP A 128 -12.46 18.21 5.76
CA ASP A 128 -12.00 16.88 5.35
C ASP A 128 -10.53 16.83 4.93
N ASN A 129 -9.99 17.95 4.47
CA ASN A 129 -8.61 18.08 4.01
C ASN A 129 -7.71 18.83 5.00
N TYR A 130 -8.16 19.06 6.25
CA TYR A 130 -7.36 19.77 7.23
C TYR A 130 -6.15 18.98 7.68
N CYS A 131 -5.00 19.60 7.61
CA CYS A 131 -3.71 19.03 7.99
C CYS A 131 -3.16 19.77 9.23
N SER A 132 -3.40 19.24 10.41
CA SER A 132 -2.97 19.86 11.67
C SER A 132 -1.45 20.03 11.77
N ALA A 133 -0.67 19.11 11.21
CA ALA A 133 0.79 19.15 11.23
C ALA A 133 1.36 20.39 10.52
N LEU A 134 0.65 20.94 9.54
CA LEU A 134 1.06 22.19 8.87
C LEU A 134 1.09 23.40 9.83
N HIS A 135 0.25 23.37 10.88
CA HIS A 135 0.10 24.48 11.83
C HIS A 135 0.96 24.30 13.10
N GLN A 136 1.71 23.21 13.21
CA GLN A 136 2.62 22.97 14.34
C GLN A 136 4.03 23.41 13.98
N ASP A 137 4.71 24.09 14.92
CA ASP A 137 6.09 24.56 14.70
C ASP A 137 7.13 23.44 14.76
N GLU A 138 6.84 22.37 15.52
CA GLU A 138 7.71 21.20 15.71
C GLU A 138 7.04 19.91 15.18
N GLY A 139 6.18 20.00 14.17
CA GLY A 139 5.47 18.86 13.63
C GLY A 139 6.19 18.13 12.50
N TRP A 140 5.51 17.15 11.92
CA TRP A 140 5.95 16.35 10.78
C TRP A 140 6.11 17.14 9.47
N SER A 141 5.67 18.41 9.44
CA SER A 141 5.81 19.33 8.30
C SER A 141 7.25 19.84 8.08
N GLY A 142 8.26 19.23 8.72
CA GLY A 142 9.68 19.57 8.54
C GLY A 142 10.27 19.18 7.18
N LEU A 143 9.54 18.40 6.37
CA LEU A 143 9.94 17.98 5.04
C LEU A 143 8.79 18.24 4.07
N ILE A 144 9.11 18.88 2.95
CA ILE A 144 8.19 19.05 1.82
C ILE A 144 8.84 18.46 0.58
N THR A 145 8.26 17.40 0.04
CA THR A 145 8.74 16.78 -1.20
C THR A 145 8.02 17.37 -2.40
N GLN A 146 8.76 17.74 -3.41
CA GLN A 146 8.25 18.31 -4.65
C GLN A 146 8.43 17.34 -5.80
N TYR A 147 7.35 17.07 -6.51
CA TYR A 147 7.32 16.23 -7.70
C TYR A 147 7.03 17.09 -8.92
N PRO A 148 7.91 17.12 -9.91
CA PRO A 148 7.63 17.85 -11.14
C PRO A 148 6.40 17.31 -11.84
N LEU A 149 5.53 18.18 -12.29
CA LEU A 149 4.39 17.88 -13.12
C LEU A 149 4.59 18.47 -14.53
N THR A 150 3.57 18.36 -15.37
CA THR A 150 3.55 19.00 -16.70
C THR A 150 3.17 20.47 -16.61
N LYS A 151 3.44 21.24 -17.66
CA LYS A 151 2.99 22.64 -17.82
C LYS A 151 3.48 23.59 -16.72
N GLY A 152 4.72 23.41 -16.26
CA GLY A 152 5.31 24.33 -15.29
C GLY A 152 4.65 24.27 -13.91
N LYS A 153 4.25 23.08 -13.50
CA LYS A 153 3.65 22.82 -12.18
C LYS A 153 4.45 21.79 -11.40
N VAL A 154 4.31 21.84 -10.10
CA VAL A 154 4.86 20.87 -9.16
C VAL A 154 3.76 20.40 -8.20
N LEU A 155 3.84 19.16 -7.77
CA LEU A 155 3.07 18.64 -6.66
C LEU A 155 3.93 18.75 -5.41
N ALA A 156 3.46 19.48 -4.41
CA ALA A 156 4.05 19.52 -3.09
C ALA A 156 3.36 18.50 -2.18
N GLU A 157 4.13 17.72 -1.46
CA GLU A 157 3.68 16.71 -0.51
C GLU A 157 4.30 16.99 0.85
N THR A 158 3.51 16.91 1.91
CA THR A 158 4.00 16.89 3.29
C THR A 158 3.15 15.96 4.16
N ILE A 159 3.76 15.40 5.20
CA ILE A 159 3.06 14.48 6.11
C ILE A 159 2.15 15.26 7.03
N CYS A 160 0.87 14.84 7.12
CA CYS A 160 -0.12 15.39 8.03
C CYS A 160 -0.24 14.60 9.33
N ILE A 161 -0.35 13.30 9.19
CA ILE A 161 -0.55 12.38 10.30
C ILE A 161 0.36 11.18 10.07
N MET A 162 1.04 10.75 11.10
CA MET A 162 1.80 9.51 11.10
C MET A 162 1.23 8.58 12.16
N ALA A 163 0.88 7.37 11.74
CA ALA A 163 0.47 6.27 12.62
C ALA A 163 1.47 5.11 12.49
N ALA A 164 1.28 4.06 13.28
CA ALA A 164 2.23 2.94 13.35
C ALA A 164 2.52 2.27 12.00
N TYR A 165 1.54 2.23 11.09
CA TYR A 165 1.64 1.55 9.79
C TYR A 165 1.14 2.38 8.61
N GLN A 166 0.66 3.59 8.84
CA GLN A 166 0.06 4.45 7.83
C GLN A 166 0.47 5.90 8.09
N HIS A 167 0.52 6.68 7.03
CA HIS A 167 0.66 8.12 7.10
C HIS A 167 -0.29 8.77 6.11
N TYR A 168 -0.73 9.97 6.45
CA TYR A 168 -1.54 10.82 5.60
C TYR A 168 -0.72 11.99 5.17
N ASN A 169 -0.77 12.26 3.88
CA ASN A 169 -0.06 13.37 3.30
C ASN A 169 -1.02 14.44 2.82
N TYR A 170 -0.60 15.68 2.96
CA TYR A 170 -1.23 16.82 2.32
C TYR A 170 -0.56 17.04 0.97
N TYR A 171 -1.38 17.15 -0.06
CA TYR A 171 -0.93 17.36 -1.42
C TYR A 171 -1.47 18.67 -1.97
N ALA A 172 -0.60 19.48 -2.57
CA ALA A 172 -0.97 20.70 -3.24
C ALA A 172 -0.26 20.84 -4.59
N VAL A 173 -1.01 21.20 -5.62
CA VAL A 173 -0.45 21.60 -6.92
C VAL A 173 -0.05 23.06 -6.84
N MET A 174 1.19 23.36 -7.14
CA MET A 174 1.77 24.70 -7.15
C MET A 174 2.31 25.04 -8.54
N ASP A 175 2.50 26.33 -8.80
CA ASP A 175 3.29 26.76 -9.94
C ASP A 175 4.78 26.42 -9.73
N GLU A 176 5.56 26.22 -10.80
CA GLU A 176 6.98 25.85 -10.70
C GLU A 176 7.86 26.88 -10.03
N LYS A 177 7.40 28.13 -9.94
CA LYS A 177 8.09 29.22 -9.22
C LYS A 177 7.81 29.21 -7.73
N LEU A 178 6.94 28.30 -7.27
CA LEU A 178 6.52 28.16 -5.86
C LEU A 178 5.96 29.47 -5.30
N SER A 179 5.19 30.18 -6.12
CA SER A 179 4.61 31.49 -5.75
C SER A 179 3.15 31.40 -5.29
N LYS A 180 2.44 30.31 -5.63
CA LYS A 180 1.04 30.10 -5.24
C LYS A 180 0.68 28.62 -5.25
N VAL A 181 -0.29 28.26 -4.41
CA VAL A 181 -1.04 27.00 -4.53
C VAL A 181 -2.18 27.21 -5.52
N GLU A 182 -2.29 26.32 -6.50
CA GLU A 182 -3.34 26.35 -7.50
C GLU A 182 -4.50 25.42 -7.17
N GLN A 183 -4.20 24.29 -6.53
CA GLN A 183 -5.17 23.28 -6.16
C GLN A 183 -4.69 22.47 -4.95
N VAL A 184 -5.56 22.25 -4.00
CA VAL A 184 -5.37 21.26 -2.93
C VAL A 184 -6.02 19.97 -3.36
N LEU A 185 -5.30 18.87 -3.20
CA LEU A 185 -5.80 17.52 -3.42
C LEU A 185 -6.19 16.94 -2.05
N ALA A 186 -7.47 16.66 -1.85
CA ALA A 186 -7.91 15.99 -0.64
C ALA A 186 -7.35 14.56 -0.62
N SER A 187 -6.58 14.22 0.40
CA SER A 187 -6.29 12.83 0.72
C SER A 187 -7.53 12.27 1.40
N GLN A 188 -8.30 11.45 0.71
CA GLN A 188 -9.37 10.68 1.36
C GLN A 188 -8.78 9.46 2.05
N TYR A 189 -9.31 9.16 3.25
CA TYR A 189 -9.01 7.96 4.02
C TYR A 189 -9.38 6.68 3.28
#